data_c31dff114215aeea07afe85aeb7a286a
#
_entry.id   c31dff114215aeea07afe85aeb7a286a
#
_cell.length_a   1.000
_cell.length_b   1.000
_cell.length_c   1.000
_cell.angle_alpha   90.00
_cell.angle_beta   90.00
_cell.angle_gamma   90.00
#
_symmetry.space_group_name_H-M   'P 1'
#
loop_
_entity.id
_entity.type
_entity.pdbx_description
1 polymer ?
#
loop_
_entity_poly.entity_id
_entity_poly.type
_entity_poly.pdbx_seq_one_letter_code
_entity_poly.pdbx_strand_id
1 'polypeptide(L)'
;LMNRLRYNAKFLLLGAAFLIVILVLMYSVFSALSRDIESTRAELGGLQMLKPINQMTQAMQQHRGLSAGVLNGNEAMKDKRAAKEKEVAAAVMAVDAALSSTLREMPAWKAVRQDWDAIASQGLSWTPPENLKRHTVMIGNVLQFMVTVADETQLTLDPVMDTYYFMDTLVSKMPAMLEPLGITRARGTGLLTKKEISQQQCVDLASILS
;
A
#
# COMPACT_ATOMS: atom_id res chain seq x y z
N LEU A 1 -5.24 -55.66 31.89
CA LEU A 1 -3.80 -55.44 31.70
C LEU A 1 -3.18 -54.78 32.93
N MET A 2 -3.74 -53.74 33.52
CA MET A 2 -3.21 -53.00 34.68
C MET A 2 -3.05 -53.85 35.97
N ASN A 3 -3.92 -54.84 36.22
CA ASN A 3 -3.87 -55.68 37.46
C ASN A 3 -2.69 -56.66 37.52
N ARG A 4 -2.00 -56.94 36.41
CA ARG A 4 -0.84 -57.88 36.34
C ARG A 4 0.53 -57.15 36.40
N LEU A 5 0.57 -55.81 36.48
CA LEU A 5 1.82 -55.04 36.54
C LEU A 5 2.27 -54.85 37.99
N ARG A 6 3.62 -54.90 38.22
CA ARG A 6 4.23 -54.56 39.51
C ARG A 6 3.98 -53.07 39.81
N TYR A 7 3.89 -52.70 41.07
CA TYR A 7 3.62 -51.31 41.52
C TYR A 7 4.53 -50.29 40.84
N ASN A 8 5.84 -50.55 40.77
CA ASN A 8 6.80 -49.66 40.10
C ASN A 8 6.48 -49.43 38.62
N ALA A 9 6.03 -50.44 37.90
CA ALA A 9 5.65 -50.32 36.49
C ALA A 9 4.37 -49.50 36.31
N LYS A 10 3.44 -49.56 37.28
CA LYS A 10 2.21 -48.70 37.26
C LYS A 10 2.58 -47.24 37.44
N PHE A 11 3.46 -46.89 38.39
CA PHE A 11 3.93 -45.52 38.61
C PHE A 11 4.72 -45.00 37.42
N LEU A 12 5.58 -45.82 36.83
CA LEU A 12 6.35 -45.43 35.64
C LEU A 12 5.44 -45.17 34.43
N LEU A 13 4.41 -45.99 34.23
CA LEU A 13 3.44 -45.82 33.17
C LEU A 13 2.59 -44.53 33.36
N LEU A 14 2.19 -44.27 34.59
CA LEU A 14 1.47 -43.06 34.97
C LEU A 14 2.33 -41.81 34.78
N GLY A 15 3.58 -41.86 35.25
CA GLY A 15 4.56 -40.80 35.07
C GLY A 15 4.86 -40.54 33.60
N ALA A 16 5.04 -41.58 32.79
CA ALA A 16 5.24 -41.45 31.35
C ALA A 16 4.01 -40.83 30.66
N ALA A 17 2.78 -41.21 31.05
CA ALA A 17 1.57 -40.60 30.50
C ALA A 17 1.47 -39.12 30.85
N PHE A 18 1.76 -38.73 32.09
CA PHE A 18 1.82 -37.32 32.48
C PHE A 18 2.91 -36.54 31.72
N LEU A 19 4.07 -37.13 31.55
CA LEU A 19 5.17 -36.50 30.80
C LEU A 19 4.80 -36.26 29.33
N ILE A 20 4.13 -37.22 28.69
CA ILE A 20 3.63 -37.08 27.33
C ILE A 20 2.65 -35.92 27.24
N VAL A 21 1.70 -35.81 28.17
CA VAL A 21 0.71 -34.72 28.18
C VAL A 21 1.43 -33.37 28.35
N ILE A 22 2.39 -33.26 29.25
CA ILE A 22 3.17 -32.02 29.45
C ILE A 22 3.94 -31.66 28.19
N LEU A 23 4.58 -32.62 27.53
CA LEU A 23 5.34 -32.37 26.30
C LEU A 23 4.43 -31.92 25.16
N VAL A 24 3.24 -32.51 25.03
CA VAL A 24 2.23 -32.07 24.02
C VAL A 24 1.75 -30.66 24.31
N LEU A 25 1.46 -30.32 25.56
CA LEU A 25 1.05 -28.95 25.94
C LEU A 25 2.18 -27.94 25.71
N MET A 26 3.42 -28.27 26.11
CA MET A 26 4.58 -27.41 25.84
C MET A 26 4.78 -27.18 24.34
N TYR A 27 4.69 -28.23 23.53
CA TYR A 27 4.79 -28.12 22.07
C TYR A 27 3.67 -27.24 21.49
N SER A 28 2.44 -27.43 21.97
CA SER A 28 1.29 -26.63 21.54
C SER A 28 1.47 -25.14 21.85
N VAL A 29 1.89 -24.80 23.07
CA VAL A 29 2.15 -23.42 23.50
C VAL A 29 3.31 -22.82 22.70
N PHE A 30 4.41 -23.56 22.56
CA PHE A 30 5.56 -23.10 21.78
C PHE A 30 5.20 -22.86 20.31
N SER A 31 4.44 -23.78 19.69
CA SER A 31 3.99 -23.63 18.32
C SER A 31 3.04 -22.45 18.13
N ALA A 32 2.13 -22.19 19.08
CA ALA A 32 1.25 -21.02 19.05
C ALA A 32 2.06 -19.73 19.14
N LEU A 33 2.96 -19.63 20.12
CA LEU A 33 3.80 -18.45 20.32
C LEU A 33 4.72 -18.17 19.12
N SER A 34 5.27 -19.23 18.50
CA SER A 34 6.10 -19.08 17.30
C SER A 34 5.31 -18.51 16.12
N ARG A 35 4.05 -18.93 15.92
CA ARG A 35 3.18 -18.39 14.88
C ARG A 35 2.87 -16.91 15.12
N ASP A 36 2.57 -16.53 16.36
CA ASP A 36 2.28 -15.14 16.71
C ASP A 36 3.50 -14.23 16.45
N ILE A 37 4.71 -14.72 16.79
CA ILE A 37 5.96 -13.99 16.50
C ILE A 37 6.20 -13.85 15.00
N GLU A 38 5.94 -14.88 14.20
CA GLU A 38 6.10 -14.84 12.74
C GLU A 38 5.08 -13.87 12.10
N SER A 39 3.82 -13.88 12.55
CA SER A 39 2.78 -12.95 12.12
C SER A 39 3.20 -11.50 12.41
N THR A 40 3.55 -11.19 13.65
CA THR A 40 4.01 -9.86 14.04
C THR A 40 5.23 -9.37 13.25
N ARG A 41 6.15 -10.26 12.91
CA ARG A 41 7.30 -9.92 12.05
C ARG A 41 6.87 -9.60 10.62
N ALA A 42 5.93 -10.35 10.06
CA ALA A 42 5.39 -10.08 8.74
C ALA A 42 4.69 -8.71 8.70
N GLU A 43 3.86 -8.42 9.70
CA GLU A 43 3.18 -7.12 9.87
C GLU A 43 4.16 -5.95 9.97
N LEU A 44 5.20 -6.07 10.80
CA LEU A 44 6.26 -5.04 10.90
C LEU A 44 6.98 -4.84 9.55
N GLY A 45 7.25 -5.92 8.83
CA GLY A 45 7.80 -5.86 7.48
C GLY A 45 6.87 -5.12 6.52
N GLY A 46 5.57 -5.39 6.59
CA GLY A 46 4.54 -4.71 5.81
C GLY A 46 4.49 -3.22 6.07
N LEU A 47 4.50 -2.80 7.33
CA LEU A 47 4.53 -1.38 7.70
C LEU A 47 5.76 -0.65 7.14
N GLN A 48 6.93 -1.30 7.14
CA GLN A 48 8.15 -0.75 6.56
C GLN A 48 8.04 -0.55 5.04
N MET A 49 7.29 -1.40 4.34
CA MET A 49 7.02 -1.27 2.89
C MET A 49 5.93 -0.23 2.60
N LEU A 50 4.87 -0.17 3.41
CA LEU A 50 3.75 0.76 3.21
C LEU A 50 4.17 2.23 3.34
N LYS A 51 5.09 2.54 4.24
CA LYS A 51 5.56 3.93 4.45
C LYS A 51 6.14 4.56 3.18
N PRO A 52 7.13 3.97 2.49
CA PRO A 52 7.64 4.53 1.23
C PRO A 52 6.58 4.52 0.11
N ILE A 53 5.66 3.55 0.07
CA ILE A 53 4.56 3.54 -0.92
C ILE A 53 3.64 4.74 -0.72
N ASN A 54 3.28 5.07 0.53
CA ASN A 54 2.49 6.26 0.82
C ASN A 54 3.21 7.56 0.44
N GLN A 55 4.50 7.68 0.72
CA GLN A 55 5.31 8.83 0.33
C GLN A 55 5.38 8.98 -1.19
N MET A 56 5.58 7.88 -1.91
CA MET A 56 5.56 7.84 -3.37
C MET A 56 4.20 8.28 -3.92
N THR A 57 3.11 7.75 -3.38
CA THR A 57 1.74 8.11 -3.79
C THR A 57 1.51 9.61 -3.65
N GLN A 58 1.88 10.19 -2.52
CA GLN A 58 1.76 11.63 -2.27
C GLN A 58 2.59 12.45 -3.27
N ALA A 59 3.83 12.04 -3.55
CA ALA A 59 4.68 12.71 -4.53
C ALA A 59 4.09 12.64 -5.94
N MET A 60 3.55 11.48 -6.34
CA MET A 60 2.85 11.30 -7.63
C MET A 60 1.59 12.16 -7.76
N GLN A 61 0.79 12.26 -6.70
CA GLN A 61 -0.39 13.14 -6.67
C GLN A 61 -0.02 14.63 -6.80
N GLN A 62 1.08 15.04 -6.17
CA GLN A 62 1.59 16.41 -6.29
C GLN A 62 2.14 16.67 -7.70
N HIS A 63 2.88 15.71 -8.28
CA HIS A 63 3.40 15.78 -9.64
C HIS A 63 2.26 15.89 -10.67
N ARG A 64 1.16 15.13 -10.48
CA ARG A 64 -0.06 15.25 -11.28
C ARG A 64 -0.62 16.67 -11.28
N GLY A 65 -0.76 17.28 -10.10
CA GLY A 65 -1.27 18.64 -9.96
C GLY A 65 -0.37 19.70 -10.62
N LEU A 66 0.95 19.58 -10.46
CA LEU A 66 1.92 20.47 -11.11
C LEU A 66 1.92 20.28 -12.63
N SER A 67 1.83 19.04 -13.12
CA SER A 67 1.73 18.73 -14.54
C SER A 67 0.46 19.34 -15.16
N ALA A 68 -0.68 19.26 -14.45
CA ALA A 68 -1.91 19.91 -14.86
C ALA A 68 -1.76 21.43 -14.99
N GLY A 69 -1.08 22.08 -14.06
CA GLY A 69 -0.79 23.51 -14.14
C GLY A 69 0.10 23.87 -15.33
N VAL A 70 1.21 23.17 -15.52
CA VAL A 70 2.15 23.40 -16.63
C VAL A 70 1.48 23.21 -17.98
N LEU A 71 0.77 22.10 -18.18
CA LEU A 71 0.09 21.79 -19.44
C LEU A 71 -1.08 22.76 -19.76
N ASN A 72 -1.59 23.48 -18.77
CA ASN A 72 -2.60 24.53 -18.99
C ASN A 72 -1.98 25.94 -19.07
N GLY A 73 -0.63 26.06 -19.14
CA GLY A 73 0.06 27.31 -19.43
C GLY A 73 0.68 28.02 -18.22
N ASN A 74 0.69 27.41 -17.03
CA ASN A 74 1.37 28.01 -15.86
C ASN A 74 2.86 27.71 -15.87
N GLU A 75 3.64 28.57 -16.55
CA GLU A 75 5.09 28.45 -16.66
C GLU A 75 5.81 28.47 -15.30
N ALA A 76 5.27 29.19 -14.30
CA ALA A 76 5.85 29.27 -12.96
C ALA A 76 5.86 27.93 -12.20
N MET A 77 5.13 26.93 -12.68
CA MET A 77 5.11 25.59 -12.12
C MET A 77 6.15 24.63 -12.72
N LYS A 78 6.84 24.99 -13.80
CA LYS A 78 7.79 24.12 -14.50
C LYS A 78 8.92 23.62 -13.60
N ASP A 79 9.60 24.51 -12.89
CA ASP A 79 10.70 24.13 -12.02
C ASP A 79 10.22 23.28 -10.84
N LYS A 80 9.07 23.61 -10.28
CA LYS A 80 8.44 22.82 -9.20
C LYS A 80 8.07 21.43 -9.68
N ARG A 81 7.52 21.32 -10.90
CA ARG A 81 7.22 20.02 -11.52
C ARG A 81 8.48 19.19 -11.73
N ALA A 82 9.54 19.79 -12.29
CA ALA A 82 10.81 19.10 -12.52
C ALA A 82 11.47 18.63 -11.21
N ALA A 83 11.42 19.45 -10.16
CA ALA A 83 11.88 19.05 -8.83
C ALA A 83 11.04 17.87 -8.28
N LYS A 84 9.71 17.93 -8.44
CA LYS A 84 8.80 16.86 -7.97
C LYS A 84 8.99 15.57 -8.78
N GLU A 85 9.31 15.63 -10.07
CA GLU A 85 9.64 14.47 -10.90
C GLU A 85 10.85 13.69 -10.35
N LYS A 86 11.91 14.42 -9.93
CA LYS A 86 13.07 13.82 -9.28
C LYS A 86 12.72 13.19 -7.93
N GLU A 87 11.83 13.82 -7.17
CA GLU A 87 11.35 13.30 -5.90
C GLU A 87 10.53 12.01 -6.09
N VAL A 88 9.66 11.94 -7.10
CA VAL A 88 8.94 10.70 -7.45
C VAL A 88 9.91 9.62 -7.87
N ALA A 89 10.89 9.91 -8.72
CA ALA A 89 11.90 8.94 -9.15
C ALA A 89 12.66 8.36 -7.93
N ALA A 90 13.08 9.21 -7.00
CA ALA A 90 13.73 8.78 -5.76
C ALA A 90 12.78 7.93 -4.88
N ALA A 91 11.49 8.31 -4.81
CA ALA A 91 10.50 7.57 -4.04
C ALA A 91 10.21 6.17 -4.66
N VAL A 92 10.15 6.05 -5.99
CA VAL A 92 10.05 4.76 -6.70
C VAL A 92 11.24 3.86 -6.35
N MET A 93 12.46 4.40 -6.36
CA MET A 93 13.66 3.64 -5.95
C MET A 93 13.60 3.22 -4.48
N ALA A 94 13.10 4.08 -3.60
CA ALA A 94 12.95 3.76 -2.18
C ALA A 94 11.92 2.63 -1.95
N VAL A 95 10.81 2.63 -2.68
CA VAL A 95 9.84 1.53 -2.67
C VAL A 95 10.49 0.25 -3.18
N ASP A 96 11.17 0.30 -4.31
CA ASP A 96 11.85 -0.86 -4.93
C ASP A 96 12.87 -1.50 -3.97
N ALA A 97 13.60 -0.69 -3.21
CA ALA A 97 14.54 -1.14 -2.18
C ALA A 97 13.86 -1.75 -0.94
N ALA A 98 12.67 -1.24 -0.58
CA ALA A 98 11.94 -1.71 0.60
C ALA A 98 11.14 -2.99 0.34
N LEU A 99 10.73 -3.26 -0.90
CA LEU A 99 9.92 -4.42 -1.27
C LEU A 99 10.70 -5.73 -1.11
N SER A 100 10.00 -6.78 -0.67
CA SER A 100 10.51 -8.16 -0.78
C SER A 100 10.77 -8.54 -2.24
N SER A 101 11.63 -9.55 -2.47
CA SER A 101 11.88 -10.05 -3.83
C SER A 101 10.60 -10.48 -4.55
N THR A 102 9.69 -11.13 -3.84
CA THR A 102 8.40 -11.58 -4.39
C THR A 102 7.53 -10.40 -4.86
N LEU A 103 7.34 -9.40 -4.00
CA LEU A 103 6.52 -8.21 -4.31
C LEU A 103 7.13 -7.37 -5.43
N ARG A 104 8.47 -7.26 -5.47
CA ARG A 104 9.19 -6.53 -6.52
C ARG A 104 9.01 -7.15 -7.91
N GLU A 105 8.90 -8.47 -8.00
CA GLU A 105 8.69 -9.19 -9.24
C GLU A 105 7.23 -9.24 -9.69
N MET A 106 6.29 -8.80 -8.87
CA MET A 106 4.86 -8.79 -9.21
C MET A 106 4.57 -7.92 -10.45
N PRO A 107 3.71 -8.41 -11.37
CA PRO A 107 3.29 -7.64 -12.53
C PRO A 107 2.69 -6.27 -12.17
N ALA A 108 1.97 -6.18 -11.05
CA ALA A 108 1.36 -4.95 -10.58
C ALA A 108 2.42 -3.87 -10.27
N TRP A 109 3.51 -4.21 -9.59
CA TRP A 109 4.61 -3.28 -9.34
C TRP A 109 5.35 -2.88 -10.61
N LYS A 110 5.62 -3.84 -11.48
CA LYS A 110 6.27 -3.58 -12.78
C LYS A 110 5.43 -2.63 -13.64
N ALA A 111 4.11 -2.78 -13.64
CA ALA A 111 3.21 -1.88 -14.36
C ALA A 111 3.28 -0.45 -13.81
N VAL A 112 3.28 -0.26 -12.49
CA VAL A 112 3.44 1.06 -11.85
C VAL A 112 4.76 1.73 -12.29
N ARG A 113 5.86 0.99 -12.33
CA ARG A 113 7.16 1.52 -12.80
C ARG A 113 7.11 1.93 -14.27
N GLN A 114 6.54 1.09 -15.13
CA GLN A 114 6.38 1.39 -16.56
C GLN A 114 5.50 2.62 -16.80
N ASP A 115 4.39 2.73 -16.05
CA ASP A 115 3.50 3.89 -16.11
C ASP A 115 4.25 5.16 -15.70
N TRP A 116 5.06 5.10 -14.63
CA TRP A 116 5.89 6.22 -14.21
C TRP A 116 6.92 6.61 -15.26
N ASP A 117 7.65 5.67 -15.83
CA ASP A 117 8.66 5.90 -16.86
C ASP A 117 8.03 6.59 -18.10
N ALA A 118 6.83 6.17 -18.49
CA ALA A 118 6.07 6.80 -19.57
C ALA A 118 5.64 8.24 -19.22
N ILE A 119 5.17 8.47 -17.99
CA ILE A 119 4.77 9.81 -17.52
C ILE A 119 5.99 10.75 -17.44
N ALA A 120 7.11 10.29 -16.93
CA ALA A 120 8.33 11.07 -16.80
C ALA A 120 8.89 11.47 -18.18
N SER A 121 8.93 10.52 -19.13
CA SER A 121 9.53 10.74 -20.46
C SER A 121 8.62 11.47 -21.44
N GLN A 122 7.31 11.24 -21.41
CA GLN A 122 6.35 11.70 -22.42
C GLN A 122 5.24 12.61 -21.87
N GLY A 123 5.13 12.75 -20.55
CA GLY A 123 3.98 13.38 -19.92
C GLY A 123 3.68 14.81 -20.40
N LEU A 124 4.70 15.59 -20.73
CA LEU A 124 4.53 16.95 -21.25
C LEU A 124 4.16 17.01 -22.74
N SER A 125 4.29 15.93 -23.49
CA SER A 125 3.84 15.87 -24.89
C SER A 125 2.36 15.51 -25.06
N TRP A 126 1.71 15.03 -23.98
CA TRP A 126 0.30 14.66 -24.01
C TRP A 126 -0.61 15.87 -23.81
N THR A 127 -1.87 15.72 -24.22
CA THR A 127 -2.90 16.70 -23.88
C THR A 127 -3.15 16.73 -22.36
N PRO A 128 -3.57 17.88 -21.77
CA PRO A 128 -3.87 17.97 -20.36
C PRO A 128 -4.84 16.88 -19.83
N PRO A 129 -5.94 16.52 -20.54
CA PRO A 129 -6.82 15.43 -20.12
C PRO A 129 -6.13 14.05 -20.12
N GLU A 130 -5.33 13.76 -21.14
CA GLU A 130 -4.63 12.48 -21.25
C GLU A 130 -3.57 12.35 -20.14
N ASN A 131 -2.79 13.40 -19.90
CA ASN A 131 -1.81 13.42 -18.81
C ASN A 131 -2.48 13.18 -17.45
N LEU A 132 -3.59 13.88 -17.17
CA LEU A 132 -4.36 13.70 -15.94
C LEU A 132 -4.87 12.25 -15.79
N LYS A 133 -5.42 11.70 -16.87
CA LYS A 133 -5.94 10.33 -16.91
C LYS A 133 -4.85 9.30 -16.58
N ARG A 134 -3.69 9.41 -17.26
CA ARG A 134 -2.57 8.46 -17.03
C ARG A 134 -2.03 8.52 -15.61
N HIS A 135 -1.85 9.72 -15.05
CA HIS A 135 -1.49 9.84 -13.64
C HIS A 135 -2.53 9.20 -12.71
N THR A 136 -3.81 9.42 -12.99
CA THR A 136 -4.90 8.89 -12.15
C THR A 136 -4.95 7.36 -12.19
N VAL A 137 -4.77 6.77 -13.38
CA VAL A 137 -4.70 5.30 -13.53
C VAL A 137 -3.48 4.75 -12.78
N MET A 138 -2.30 5.34 -12.99
CA MET A 138 -1.08 4.91 -12.28
C MET A 138 -1.24 4.99 -10.77
N ILE A 139 -1.78 6.10 -10.24
CA ILE A 139 -2.02 6.25 -8.80
C ILE A 139 -3.02 5.20 -8.30
N GLY A 140 -4.10 4.93 -9.06
CA GLY A 140 -5.03 3.84 -8.76
C GLY A 140 -4.33 2.47 -8.66
N ASN A 141 -3.41 2.18 -9.59
CA ASN A 141 -2.61 0.96 -9.57
C ASN A 141 -1.69 0.90 -8.34
N VAL A 142 -1.11 2.04 -7.91
CA VAL A 142 -0.31 2.12 -6.68
C VAL A 142 -1.17 1.83 -5.44
N LEU A 143 -2.36 2.41 -5.35
CA LEU A 143 -3.27 2.17 -4.23
C LEU A 143 -3.71 0.70 -4.16
N GLN A 144 -3.99 0.08 -5.31
CA GLN A 144 -4.30 -1.35 -5.36
C GLN A 144 -3.08 -2.21 -4.97
N PHE A 145 -1.87 -1.84 -5.41
CA PHE A 145 -0.65 -2.52 -5.00
C PHE A 145 -0.39 -2.39 -3.49
N MET A 146 -0.72 -1.25 -2.89
CA MET A 146 -0.62 -1.04 -1.44
C MET A 146 -1.51 -2.03 -0.66
N VAL A 147 -2.73 -2.29 -1.15
CA VAL A 147 -3.61 -3.33 -0.58
C VAL A 147 -2.97 -4.71 -0.73
N THR A 148 -2.42 -5.03 -1.90
CA THR A 148 -1.71 -6.31 -2.13
C THR A 148 -0.54 -6.48 -1.15
N VAL A 149 0.25 -5.44 -0.90
CA VAL A 149 1.35 -5.49 0.09
C VAL A 149 0.80 -5.78 1.49
N ALA A 150 -0.30 -5.13 1.88
CA ALA A 150 -0.92 -5.36 3.19
C ALA A 150 -1.46 -6.81 3.33
N ASP A 151 -2.04 -7.37 2.27
CA ASP A 151 -2.52 -8.75 2.25
C ASP A 151 -1.37 -9.76 2.37
N GLU A 152 -0.33 -9.60 1.56
CA GLU A 152 0.86 -10.48 1.55
C GLU A 152 1.65 -10.45 2.87
N THR A 153 1.54 -9.35 3.61
CA THR A 153 2.21 -9.17 4.90
C THR A 153 1.29 -9.39 6.11
N GLN A 154 0.10 -9.95 5.88
CA GLN A 154 -0.90 -10.28 6.89
C GLN A 154 -1.48 -9.09 7.68
N LEU A 155 -1.20 -7.86 7.26
CA LEU A 155 -1.73 -6.65 7.91
C LEU A 155 -3.25 -6.53 7.83
N THR A 156 -3.88 -7.16 6.84
CA THR A 156 -5.36 -7.21 6.67
C THR A 156 -6.01 -8.35 7.45
N LEU A 157 -5.23 -9.28 8.01
CA LEU A 157 -5.72 -10.45 8.74
C LEU A 157 -5.45 -10.37 10.25
N ASP A 158 -5.20 -9.18 10.78
CA ASP A 158 -4.93 -8.97 12.21
C ASP A 158 -6.13 -9.47 13.05
N PRO A 159 -5.94 -10.43 13.96
CA PRO A 159 -7.00 -10.93 14.83
C PRO A 159 -7.45 -9.94 15.89
N VAL A 160 -6.68 -8.86 16.12
CA VAL A 160 -7.01 -7.79 17.07
C VAL A 160 -7.86 -6.75 16.37
N MET A 161 -9.10 -6.61 16.80
CA MET A 161 -10.11 -5.77 16.14
C MET A 161 -9.67 -4.31 16.00
N ASP A 162 -9.01 -3.73 17.00
CA ASP A 162 -8.58 -2.33 17.02
C ASP A 162 -7.50 -2.07 15.96
N THR A 163 -6.51 -2.96 15.85
CA THR A 163 -5.44 -2.90 14.84
C THR A 163 -5.98 -3.16 13.45
N TYR A 164 -6.89 -4.11 13.29
CA TYR A 164 -7.57 -4.36 12.01
C TYR A 164 -8.28 -3.10 11.48
N TYR A 165 -9.13 -2.44 12.28
CA TYR A 165 -9.82 -1.22 11.84
C TYR A 165 -8.87 -0.06 11.55
N PHE A 166 -7.79 0.04 12.31
CA PHE A 166 -6.77 1.04 12.08
C PHE A 166 -6.06 0.82 10.74
N MET A 167 -5.66 -0.41 10.46
CA MET A 167 -4.99 -0.78 9.19
C MET A 167 -5.92 -0.65 7.99
N ASP A 168 -7.17 -1.14 8.08
CA ASP A 168 -8.17 -0.98 7.03
C ASP A 168 -8.42 0.51 6.72
N THR A 169 -8.47 1.34 7.75
CA THR A 169 -8.60 2.80 7.57
C THR A 169 -7.40 3.39 6.83
N LEU A 170 -6.17 3.04 7.22
CA LEU A 170 -4.95 3.62 6.63
C LEU A 170 -4.65 3.10 5.22
N VAL A 171 -4.93 1.82 4.96
CA VAL A 171 -4.55 1.16 3.69
C VAL A 171 -5.64 1.28 2.64
N SER A 172 -6.90 1.19 3.05
CA SER A 172 -8.04 1.11 2.11
C SER A 172 -8.89 2.37 2.11
N LYS A 173 -9.44 2.76 3.26
CA LYS A 173 -10.47 3.82 3.34
C LYS A 173 -9.92 5.22 3.13
N MET A 174 -8.84 5.59 3.83
CA MET A 174 -8.26 6.94 3.67
C MET A 174 -7.74 7.19 2.28
N PRO A 175 -6.95 6.31 1.63
CA PRO A 175 -6.52 6.52 0.26
C PRO A 175 -7.68 6.64 -0.72
N ALA A 176 -8.71 5.80 -0.59
CA ALA A 176 -9.90 5.85 -1.42
C ALA A 176 -10.68 7.17 -1.28
N MET A 177 -10.70 7.76 -0.08
CA MET A 177 -11.34 9.05 0.17
C MET A 177 -10.45 10.23 -0.29
N LEU A 178 -9.14 10.13 -0.15
CA LEU A 178 -8.21 11.22 -0.48
C LEU A 178 -7.93 11.33 -1.99
N GLU A 179 -8.03 10.24 -2.75
CA GLU A 179 -7.75 10.27 -4.19
C GLU A 179 -8.75 11.13 -4.99
N PRO A 180 -10.07 11.08 -4.77
CA PRO A 180 -11.01 12.02 -5.38
C PRO A 180 -10.68 13.49 -5.09
N LEU A 181 -10.27 13.82 -3.87
CA LEU A 181 -9.82 15.16 -3.51
C LEU A 181 -8.55 15.56 -4.28
N GLY A 182 -7.61 14.63 -4.45
CA GLY A 182 -6.41 14.82 -5.26
C GLY A 182 -6.72 15.07 -6.73
N ILE A 183 -7.67 14.34 -7.31
CA ILE A 183 -8.16 14.54 -8.68
C ILE A 183 -8.82 15.92 -8.82
N THR A 184 -9.71 16.26 -7.89
CA THR A 184 -10.40 17.57 -7.86
C THR A 184 -9.39 18.71 -7.80
N ARG A 185 -8.37 18.60 -6.95
CA ARG A 185 -7.28 19.58 -6.87
C ARG A 185 -6.52 19.72 -8.19
N ALA A 186 -6.17 18.62 -8.85
CA ALA A 186 -5.44 18.65 -10.11
C ALA A 186 -6.28 19.27 -11.24
N ARG A 187 -7.58 18.90 -11.35
CA ARG A 187 -8.52 19.52 -12.30
C ARG A 187 -8.70 21.01 -12.01
N GLY A 188 -8.92 21.37 -10.74
CA GLY A 188 -9.06 22.76 -10.31
C GLY A 188 -7.84 23.60 -10.65
N THR A 189 -6.62 23.07 -10.45
CA THR A 189 -5.39 23.75 -10.84
C THR A 189 -5.36 24.08 -12.33
N GLY A 190 -5.76 23.14 -13.20
CA GLY A 190 -5.81 23.36 -14.64
C GLY A 190 -6.85 24.42 -15.03
N LEU A 191 -8.04 24.36 -14.45
CA LEU A 191 -9.12 25.33 -14.72
C LEU A 191 -8.77 26.74 -14.24
N LEU A 192 -8.24 26.88 -13.04
CA LEU A 192 -7.78 28.17 -12.49
C LEU A 192 -6.65 28.78 -13.32
N THR A 193 -5.77 27.95 -13.88
CA THR A 193 -4.70 28.40 -14.77
C THR A 193 -5.28 28.97 -16.06
N LYS A 194 -6.27 28.29 -16.65
CA LYS A 194 -6.96 28.78 -17.88
C LYS A 194 -7.88 29.97 -17.64
N LYS A 195 -8.33 30.17 -16.39
CA LYS A 195 -9.34 31.17 -16.01
C LYS A 195 -10.68 31.01 -16.74
N GLU A 196 -10.95 29.84 -17.25
CA GLU A 196 -12.17 29.46 -17.95
C GLU A 196 -12.72 28.16 -17.42
N ILE A 197 -14.01 28.07 -17.22
CA ILE A 197 -14.70 26.85 -16.79
C ILE A 197 -16.01 26.71 -17.58
N SER A 198 -16.22 25.56 -18.20
CA SER A 198 -17.48 25.21 -18.83
C SER A 198 -18.47 24.64 -17.82
N GLN A 199 -19.75 24.69 -18.15
CA GLN A 199 -20.80 24.07 -17.32
C GLN A 199 -20.56 22.57 -17.12
N GLN A 200 -20.10 21.85 -18.15
CA GLN A 200 -19.78 20.44 -18.07
C GLN A 200 -18.64 20.19 -17.09
N GLN A 201 -17.61 21.03 -17.09
CA GLN A 201 -16.47 20.90 -16.14
C GLN A 201 -16.91 21.16 -14.69
N CYS A 202 -17.88 22.03 -14.45
CA CYS A 202 -18.49 22.20 -13.13
C CYS A 202 -19.20 20.93 -12.66
N VAL A 203 -20.00 20.32 -13.54
CA VAL A 203 -20.70 19.06 -13.26
C VAL A 203 -19.68 17.93 -13.00
N ASP A 204 -18.64 17.82 -13.82
CA ASP A 204 -17.59 16.82 -13.68
C ASP A 204 -16.83 16.95 -12.34
N LEU A 205 -16.57 18.19 -11.88
CA LEU A 205 -15.95 18.41 -10.56
C LEU A 205 -16.89 18.00 -9.42
N ALA A 206 -18.17 18.34 -9.52
CA ALA A 206 -19.16 17.97 -8.52
C ALA A 206 -19.33 16.44 -8.41
N SER A 207 -19.31 15.74 -9.54
CA SER A 207 -19.47 14.28 -9.61
C SER A 207 -18.30 13.47 -9.00
N ILE A 208 -17.13 14.09 -8.80
CA ILE A 208 -15.98 13.41 -8.18
C ILE A 208 -16.17 13.31 -6.64
N LEU A 209 -16.93 14.25 -6.07
CA LEU A 209 -17.11 14.40 -4.62
C LEU A 209 -18.45 13.81 -4.13
N SER A 210 -19.31 13.37 -5.04
CA SER A 210 -20.58 12.70 -4.74
C SER A 210 -20.40 11.18 -4.62
#